data_cdd5cc97443a70540d5b08227433e5a8
#
_entry.id   cdd5cc97443a70540d5b08227433e5a8
#
_cell.length_a   1.000
_cell.length_b   1.000
_cell.length_c   1.000
_cell.angle_alpha   90.00
_cell.angle_beta   90.00
_cell.angle_gamma   90.00
#
_symmetry.space_group_name_H-M   'P 1'
#
loop_
_entity.id
_entity.type
_entity.pdbx_description
1 polymer ?
#
loop_
_entity_poly.entity_id
_entity_poly.type
_entity_poly.pdbx_seq_one_letter_code
_entity_poly.pdbx_strand_id
1 'polypeptide(L)' 'MPPRYARRVSRIDDPADLARLSHRLVELRESHRDLDAAIARLQADADADELAIRRLKKRKLQIKDQIAQLEALLVPDEPA' A
#
# COMPACT_ATOMS: atom_id res chain seq x y z
N MET A 1 -10.89 -29.02 -13.67
CA MET A 1 -11.32 -27.68 -13.98
C MET A 1 -10.29 -26.67 -13.50
N PRO A 2 -9.75 -25.91 -14.39
CA PRO A 2 -8.73 -24.96 -14.01
C PRO A 2 -9.32 -23.80 -13.24
N PRO A 3 -8.59 -23.31 -12.29
CA PRO A 3 -9.03 -22.16 -11.51
C PRO A 3 -9.03 -20.91 -12.37
N ARG A 4 -10.16 -20.41 -12.63
CA ARG A 4 -10.28 -19.23 -13.48
C ARG A 4 -9.74 -17.98 -12.83
N TYR A 5 -9.85 -17.91 -11.53
CA TYR A 5 -9.38 -16.74 -10.83
C TYR A 5 -7.88 -16.55 -10.96
N ALA A 6 -7.16 -17.62 -11.16
CA ALA A 6 -5.72 -17.52 -11.28
C ALA A 6 -5.32 -16.69 -12.50
N ARG A 7 -6.08 -16.86 -13.58
CA ARG A 7 -5.77 -16.11 -14.78
C ARG A 7 -6.08 -14.65 -14.61
N ARG A 8 -7.21 -14.35 -13.98
CA ARG A 8 -7.57 -12.97 -13.82
C ARG A 8 -6.60 -12.21 -12.96
N VAL A 9 -6.08 -12.87 -11.96
CA VAL A 9 -5.16 -12.23 -11.06
C VAL A 9 -3.92 -11.75 -11.78
N SER A 10 -3.48 -12.48 -12.77
CA SER A 10 -2.24 -12.15 -13.44
C SER A 10 -2.43 -11.28 -14.66
N ARG A 11 -3.65 -10.86 -14.93
CA ARG A 11 -3.90 -10.09 -16.13
C ARG A 11 -4.63 -8.81 -15.83
N ILE A 12 -4.02 -7.71 -16.16
CA ILE A 12 -4.63 -6.41 -16.02
C ILE A 12 -4.64 -5.78 -17.39
N ASP A 13 -5.59 -6.23 -18.21
CA ASP A 13 -5.66 -5.76 -19.58
C ASP A 13 -6.66 -4.66 -19.76
N ASP A 14 -7.64 -4.58 -18.86
CA ASP A 14 -8.70 -3.61 -18.99
C ASP A 14 -8.20 -2.23 -18.56
N PRO A 15 -8.27 -1.23 -19.43
CA PRO A 15 -7.81 0.11 -19.05
C PRO A 15 -8.52 0.66 -17.81
N ALA A 16 -9.79 0.29 -17.62
CA ALA A 16 -10.50 0.77 -16.44
C ALA A 16 -9.94 0.17 -15.17
N ASP A 17 -9.56 -1.10 -15.22
CA ASP A 17 -8.96 -1.74 -14.06
C ASP A 17 -7.59 -1.16 -13.78
N LEU A 18 -6.84 -0.91 -14.83
CA LEU A 18 -5.52 -0.33 -14.67
C LEU A 18 -5.61 1.05 -14.04
N ALA A 19 -6.55 1.86 -14.50
CA ALA A 19 -6.73 3.19 -13.94
C ALA A 19 -7.13 3.13 -12.48
N ARG A 20 -8.01 2.20 -12.12
CA ARG A 20 -8.44 2.06 -10.74
C ARG A 20 -7.31 1.66 -9.83
N LEU A 21 -6.51 0.70 -10.28
CA LEU A 21 -5.39 0.25 -9.48
C LEU A 21 -4.34 1.34 -9.33
N SER A 22 -4.09 2.09 -10.39
CA SER A 22 -3.14 3.20 -10.33
C SER A 22 -3.63 4.27 -9.35
N HIS A 23 -4.91 4.56 -9.37
CA HIS A 23 -5.48 5.53 -8.45
C HIS A 23 -5.37 5.03 -7.01
N ARG A 24 -5.64 3.75 -6.82
CA ARG A 24 -5.51 3.17 -5.49
C ARG A 24 -4.09 3.26 -4.98
N LEU A 25 -3.14 3.04 -5.87
CA LEU A 25 -1.73 3.12 -5.48
C LEU A 25 -1.38 4.54 -5.02
N VAL A 26 -1.85 5.54 -5.74
CA VAL A 26 -1.60 6.92 -5.36
C VAL A 26 -2.21 7.20 -3.97
N GLU A 27 -3.44 6.75 -3.75
CA GLU A 27 -4.08 6.94 -2.46
C GLU A 27 -3.31 6.28 -1.34
N LEU A 28 -2.82 5.08 -1.58
CA LEU A 28 -2.06 4.38 -0.57
C LEU A 28 -0.74 5.08 -0.25
N ARG A 29 -0.09 5.61 -1.27
CA ARG A 29 1.15 6.34 -1.05
C ARG A 29 0.91 7.61 -0.24
N GLU A 30 -0.19 8.28 -0.49
CA GLU A 30 -0.54 9.46 0.28
C GLU A 30 -0.84 9.10 1.71
N SER A 31 -1.57 8.01 1.93
CA SER A 31 -1.85 7.54 3.28
C SER A 31 -0.57 7.17 4.01
N HIS A 32 0.35 6.54 3.32
CA HIS A 32 1.62 6.15 3.92
C HIS A 32 2.39 7.39 4.36
N ARG A 33 2.42 8.41 3.52
CA ARG A 33 3.10 9.64 3.84
C ARG A 33 2.46 10.34 5.04
N ASP A 34 1.11 10.36 5.07
CA ASP A 34 0.40 10.97 6.18
C ASP A 34 0.69 10.25 7.49
N LEU A 35 0.76 8.93 7.44
CA LEU A 35 1.09 8.16 8.63
C LEU A 35 2.51 8.42 9.10
N ASP A 36 3.45 8.53 8.17
CA ASP A 36 4.80 8.88 8.54
C ASP A 36 4.85 10.22 9.27
N ALA A 37 4.13 11.20 8.76
CA ALA A 37 4.10 12.51 9.38
C ALA A 37 3.44 12.46 10.75
N ALA A 38 2.38 11.70 10.89
CA ALA A 38 1.69 11.57 12.17
C ALA A 38 2.58 10.88 13.20
N ILE A 39 3.26 9.83 12.78
CA ILE A 39 4.16 9.12 13.68
C ILE A 39 5.30 10.05 14.14
N ALA A 40 5.85 10.80 13.20
CA ALA A 40 6.94 11.71 13.55
C ALA A 40 6.50 12.75 14.55
N ARG A 41 5.28 13.27 14.38
CA ARG A 41 4.76 14.24 15.33
C ARG A 41 4.56 13.64 16.71
N LEU A 42 4.02 12.44 16.78
CA LEU A 42 3.82 11.78 18.05
C LEU A 42 5.15 11.46 18.72
N GLN A 43 6.13 11.03 17.94
CA GLN A 43 7.42 10.70 18.52
C GLN A 43 8.15 11.92 19.07
N ALA A 44 7.84 13.08 18.55
CA ALA A 44 8.45 14.32 19.05
C ALA A 44 7.79 14.79 20.35
N ASP A 45 6.65 14.23 20.70
CA ASP A 45 5.94 14.64 21.91
C ASP A 45 6.31 13.70 23.04
N ALA A 46 6.88 14.25 24.10
CA ALA A 46 7.31 13.44 25.24
C ALA A 46 6.16 12.74 25.93
N ASP A 47 4.96 13.31 25.82
CA ASP A 47 3.79 12.74 26.48
C ASP A 47 2.97 11.87 25.55
N ALA A 48 3.48 11.56 24.38
CA ALA A 48 2.73 10.79 23.43
C ALA A 48 2.47 9.38 23.93
N ASP A 49 1.32 8.85 23.57
CA ASP A 49 0.95 7.50 23.91
C ASP A 49 1.70 6.53 23.01
N GLU A 50 2.55 5.72 23.60
CA GLU A 50 3.31 4.76 22.84
C GLU A 50 2.44 3.73 22.15
N LEU A 51 1.32 3.41 22.75
CA LEU A 51 0.42 2.46 22.12
C LEU A 51 -0.15 3.02 20.83
N ALA A 52 -0.48 4.31 20.83
CA ALA A 52 -0.94 4.97 19.61
C ALA A 52 0.13 4.95 18.54
N ILE A 53 1.38 5.17 18.92
CA ILE A 53 2.49 5.13 17.97
C ILE A 53 2.63 3.74 17.37
N ARG A 54 2.52 2.72 18.20
CA ARG A 54 2.62 1.34 17.71
C ARG A 54 1.51 1.01 16.73
N ARG A 55 0.31 1.47 17.02
CA ARG A 55 -0.82 1.23 16.12
C ARG A 55 -0.61 1.89 14.77
N LEU A 56 -0.09 3.10 14.78
CA LEU A 56 0.18 3.81 13.54
C LEU A 56 1.30 3.15 12.76
N LYS A 57 2.33 2.69 13.44
CA LYS A 57 3.42 1.99 12.78
C LYS A 57 2.94 0.70 12.14
N LYS A 58 2.07 -0.03 12.83
CA LYS A 58 1.53 -1.25 12.28
C LYS A 58 0.71 -0.96 11.04
N ARG A 59 -0.13 0.09 11.09
CA ARG A 59 -0.92 0.46 9.95
C ARG A 59 -0.05 0.89 8.78
N LYS A 60 1.03 1.60 9.08
CA LYS A 60 1.95 2.03 8.04
C LYS A 60 2.56 0.83 7.33
N LEU A 61 2.93 -0.20 8.09
CA LEU A 61 3.49 -1.40 7.49
C LEU A 61 2.47 -2.12 6.63
N GLN A 62 1.20 -2.13 7.06
CA GLN A 62 0.15 -2.75 6.26
C GLN A 62 -0.04 -2.02 4.94
N ILE A 63 -0.02 -0.69 4.99
CA ILE A 63 -0.18 0.10 3.79
C ILE A 63 1.02 -0.08 2.87
N LYS A 64 2.21 -0.12 3.44
CA LYS A 64 3.41 -0.35 2.65
C LYS A 64 3.35 -1.69 1.93
N ASP A 65 2.82 -2.70 2.61
CA ASP A 65 2.67 -4.01 2.00
C ASP A 65 1.68 -3.97 0.85
N GLN A 66 0.57 -3.25 1.02
CA GLN A 66 -0.40 -3.11 -0.05
C GLN A 66 0.19 -2.35 -1.24
N ILE A 67 0.99 -1.34 -0.98
CA ILE A 67 1.66 -0.62 -2.04
C ILE A 67 2.56 -1.56 -2.83
N ALA A 68 3.34 -2.37 -2.14
CA ALA A 68 4.22 -3.31 -2.80
C ALA A 68 3.45 -4.29 -3.67
N GLN A 69 2.32 -4.76 -3.18
CA GLN A 69 1.51 -5.69 -3.95
C GLN A 69 0.93 -5.03 -5.20
N LEU A 70 0.46 -3.81 -5.08
CA LEU A 70 -0.07 -3.11 -6.24
C LEU A 70 1.02 -2.77 -7.25
N GLU A 71 2.18 -2.39 -6.76
CA GLU A 71 3.29 -2.10 -7.65
C GLU A 71 3.71 -3.34 -8.42
N ALA A 72 3.64 -4.49 -7.77
CA ALA A 72 3.98 -5.72 -8.45
C ALA A 72 3.01 -6.04 -9.58
N LEU A 73 1.75 -5.60 -9.44
CA LEU A 73 0.76 -5.81 -10.47
C LEU A 73 0.87 -4.80 -11.59
N LEU A 74 1.15 -3.55 -11.24
CA LEU A 74 1.14 -2.46 -12.22
C LEU A 74 2.46 -2.30 -12.93
N VAL A 75 3.55 -2.58 -12.25
CA VAL A 75 4.87 -2.44 -12.82
C VAL A 75 5.47 -3.82 -12.94
N PRO A 76 5.59 -4.34 -14.14
CA PRO A 76 6.13 -5.68 -14.31
C PRO A 76 7.50 -5.76 -13.67
N ASP A 77 7.73 -6.87 -13.05
CA ASP A 77 8.96 -7.07 -12.37
C ASP A 77 10.14 -7.03 -13.32
N GLU A 78 11.18 -6.38 -12.90
CA GLU A 78 12.35 -6.28 -13.71
C GLU A 78 13.19 -7.47 -13.55
N PRO A 79 13.61 -8.10 -14.59
CA PRO A 79 14.56 -9.18 -14.45
C PRO A 79 15.87 -8.56 -14.06
N ALA A 80 16.25 -8.76 -12.96
CA ALA A 80 17.45 -8.11 -12.46
C ALA A 80 18.71 -8.52 -13.22
#